data_68f8f2fd21b6aad2d70e3f34ab4a15e1
#
_entry.id   68f8f2fd21b6aad2d70e3f34ab4a15e1
#
_cell.length_a   1.000
_cell.length_b   1.000
_cell.length_c   1.000
_cell.angle_alpha   90.00
_cell.angle_beta   90.00
_cell.angle_gamma   90.00
#
_symmetry.space_group_name_H-M   'P 1'
#
loop_
_entity.id
_entity.type
_entity.pdbx_description
1 polymer ?
#
loop_
_entity_poly.entity_id
_entity_poly.type
_entity_poly.pdbx_seq_one_letter_code
_entity_poly.pdbx_strand_id
1 'polypeptide(L)'
;MKKNYLIFLFLIVGINIYGQTGSVGIGTSNPEGSAILDLVSGNKGFMLPKVSLNSSNVSDYSFMISQPTVSLMVYNTNASFPGGKGLYYWDGAKWVFYFSSANINLLLGITKYYSKIYNTGVSTSNYPADATSVNSFVNGSMLASPWVEITDSSPFSFVIDRPVNSTVVTFTGMLQLNNATSSSESVTYGLGIFVDDQLISSKSATMNVDNTCAFREFTITGLVNNLSAGTHNLKLAVMNRSSTTTGSINYGQKGASCSNISNDEAKISAIVLVNQPLPY
;
A
#
# COMPACT_ATOMS: atom_id res chain seq x y z
N MET A 1 -70.14 45.81 -33.76
CA MET A 1 -68.70 45.70 -33.48
C MET A 1 -68.33 45.61 -31.99
N LYS A 2 -69.03 46.22 -31.07
CA LYS A 2 -68.73 46.23 -29.62
C LYS A 2 -68.87 44.87 -28.93
N LYS A 3 -69.66 43.91 -29.44
CA LYS A 3 -69.85 42.56 -28.84
C LYS A 3 -68.69 41.65 -28.98
N ASN A 4 -67.86 41.78 -30.03
CA ASN A 4 -66.73 40.91 -30.28
C ASN A 4 -65.49 41.22 -29.42
N TYR A 5 -65.37 42.50 -28.98
CA TYR A 5 -64.27 42.85 -28.07
C TYR A 5 -64.45 42.29 -26.65
N LEU A 6 -65.69 42.10 -26.21
CA LEU A 6 -66.02 41.55 -24.91
C LEU A 6 -65.66 40.05 -24.86
N ILE A 7 -65.86 39.29 -25.94
CA ILE A 7 -65.49 37.88 -26.06
C ILE A 7 -63.96 37.71 -26.08
N PHE A 8 -63.23 38.60 -26.77
CA PHE A 8 -61.80 38.60 -26.85
C PHE A 8 -61.15 38.93 -25.50
N LEU A 9 -61.74 39.89 -24.77
CA LEU A 9 -61.33 40.26 -23.41
C LEU A 9 -61.53 39.07 -22.42
N PHE A 10 -62.67 38.35 -22.56
CA PHE A 10 -62.97 37.20 -21.72
C PHE A 10 -62.06 36.02 -22.01
N LEU A 11 -61.58 35.86 -23.24
CA LEU A 11 -60.60 34.80 -23.61
C LEU A 11 -59.18 35.07 -23.02
N ILE A 12 -58.76 36.33 -22.90
CA ILE A 12 -57.48 36.73 -22.34
C ILE A 12 -57.45 36.57 -20.81
N VAL A 13 -58.55 36.83 -20.12
CA VAL A 13 -58.70 36.76 -18.65
C VAL A 13 -58.77 35.25 -18.18
N GLY A 14 -59.16 34.33 -19.08
CA GLY A 14 -59.31 32.91 -18.78
C GLY A 14 -57.99 32.10 -18.78
N ILE A 15 -56.88 32.69 -19.24
CA ILE A 15 -55.56 31.96 -19.22
C ILE A 15 -54.88 32.20 -17.88
N ASN A 16 -55.25 31.45 -16.88
CA ASN A 16 -54.48 31.32 -15.66
C ASN A 16 -53.23 30.53 -15.97
N ILE A 17 -52.11 31.19 -16.27
CA ILE A 17 -50.81 30.57 -16.37
C ILE A 17 -50.36 30.32 -14.94
N TYR A 18 -50.65 29.14 -14.41
CA TYR A 18 -50.02 28.69 -13.17
C TYR A 18 -48.54 28.42 -13.48
N GLY A 19 -47.68 29.31 -13.07
CA GLY A 19 -46.25 29.01 -13.03
C GLY A 19 -46.02 27.80 -12.12
N GLN A 20 -45.22 26.88 -12.55
CA GLN A 20 -44.90 25.69 -11.74
C GLN A 20 -44.32 26.14 -10.40
N THR A 21 -45.02 25.88 -9.32
CA THR A 21 -44.54 26.11 -7.96
C THR A 21 -43.75 24.88 -7.51
N GLY A 22 -42.41 25.01 -7.57
CA GLY A 22 -41.54 24.19 -6.76
C GLY A 22 -40.61 23.22 -7.52
N SER A 23 -41.06 22.35 -8.40
CA SER A 23 -40.24 21.29 -8.98
C SER A 23 -40.29 21.25 -10.51
N VAL A 24 -39.14 21.04 -11.15
CA VAL A 24 -39.07 20.82 -12.61
C VAL A 24 -38.88 19.31 -12.85
N GLY A 25 -39.85 18.69 -13.50
CA GLY A 25 -39.78 17.30 -13.95
C GLY A 25 -39.37 17.20 -15.42
N ILE A 26 -38.39 16.38 -15.72
CA ILE A 26 -38.05 15.96 -17.09
C ILE A 26 -38.27 14.47 -17.20
N GLY A 27 -39.19 14.04 -18.03
CA GLY A 27 -39.55 12.62 -18.18
C GLY A 27 -40.56 12.13 -17.15
N THR A 28 -41.07 13.01 -16.29
CA THR A 28 -42.15 12.75 -15.36
C THR A 28 -43.16 13.93 -15.35
N SER A 29 -44.43 13.66 -15.22
CA SER A 29 -45.48 14.65 -15.00
C SER A 29 -45.77 14.88 -13.51
N ASN A 30 -45.19 14.09 -12.64
CA ASN A 30 -45.35 14.14 -11.19
C ASN A 30 -43.99 14.14 -10.51
N PRO A 31 -43.22 15.26 -10.56
CA PRO A 31 -41.90 15.31 -9.92
C PRO A 31 -42.01 15.20 -8.40
N GLU A 32 -40.99 14.63 -7.79
CA GLU A 32 -40.89 14.48 -6.34
C GLU A 32 -40.88 15.86 -5.65
N GLY A 33 -41.77 16.07 -4.69
CA GLY A 33 -41.96 17.36 -4.03
C GLY A 33 -40.77 17.89 -3.24
N SER A 34 -39.81 17.04 -2.93
CA SER A 34 -38.54 17.40 -2.26
C SER A 34 -37.42 17.77 -3.23
N ALA A 35 -37.61 17.62 -4.55
CA ALA A 35 -36.65 17.93 -5.59
C ALA A 35 -37.01 19.22 -6.35
N ILE A 36 -36.02 20.10 -6.57
CA ILE A 36 -36.16 21.22 -7.50
C ILE A 36 -36.13 20.74 -8.96
N LEU A 37 -35.33 19.71 -9.24
CA LEU A 37 -35.22 19.06 -10.54
C LEU A 37 -35.34 17.55 -10.34
N ASP A 38 -36.31 16.95 -11.02
CA ASP A 38 -36.54 15.51 -11.05
C ASP A 38 -36.38 14.98 -12.49
N LEU A 39 -35.47 14.03 -12.70
CA LEU A 39 -35.11 13.46 -13.99
C LEU A 39 -35.47 11.98 -14.01
N VAL A 40 -36.51 11.61 -14.75
CA VAL A 40 -36.96 10.21 -14.86
C VAL A 40 -36.79 9.69 -16.29
N SER A 41 -36.05 8.58 -16.45
CA SER A 41 -35.92 7.90 -17.73
C SER A 41 -35.58 6.42 -17.54
N GLY A 42 -36.22 5.55 -18.33
CA GLY A 42 -35.87 4.12 -18.34
C GLY A 42 -34.58 3.78 -19.15
N ASN A 43 -34.09 4.68 -20.00
CA ASN A 43 -33.00 4.39 -20.94
C ASN A 43 -32.08 5.58 -21.26
N LYS A 44 -32.21 6.71 -20.58
CA LYS A 44 -31.37 7.88 -20.75
C LYS A 44 -30.76 8.30 -19.42
N GLY A 45 -29.51 8.77 -19.46
CA GLY A 45 -28.82 9.33 -18.30
C GLY A 45 -28.80 10.86 -18.32
N PHE A 46 -28.37 11.44 -17.20
CA PHE A 46 -28.02 12.84 -17.07
C PHE A 46 -26.53 13.03 -17.35
N MET A 47 -26.18 13.99 -18.20
CA MET A 47 -24.81 14.31 -18.54
C MET A 47 -24.42 15.64 -17.91
N LEU A 48 -23.40 15.59 -17.04
CA LEU A 48 -22.80 16.80 -16.48
C LEU A 48 -21.91 17.52 -17.50
N PRO A 49 -21.68 18.84 -17.33
CA PRO A 49 -20.70 19.57 -18.13
C PRO A 49 -19.34 18.89 -18.12
N LYS A 50 -18.76 18.67 -19.30
CA LYS A 50 -17.43 18.06 -19.48
C LYS A 50 -16.39 19.16 -19.52
N VAL A 51 -15.43 19.12 -18.59
CA VAL A 51 -14.33 20.09 -18.49
C VAL A 51 -12.99 19.37 -18.40
N SER A 52 -11.91 20.01 -18.79
CA SER A 52 -10.55 19.54 -18.59
C SER A 52 -9.97 20.28 -17.40
N LEU A 53 -9.91 19.64 -16.24
CA LEU A 53 -9.33 20.23 -15.03
C LEU A 53 -7.80 20.19 -15.13
N ASN A 54 -7.13 21.30 -14.80
CA ASN A 54 -5.67 21.45 -14.91
C ASN A 54 -4.97 21.48 -13.57
N SER A 55 -5.62 22.06 -12.54
CA SER A 55 -5.06 22.17 -11.19
C SER A 55 -6.10 21.82 -10.15
N SER A 56 -5.65 21.25 -9.03
CA SER A 56 -6.48 21.05 -7.84
C SER A 56 -6.64 22.33 -7.02
N ASN A 57 -5.88 23.40 -7.30
CA ASN A 57 -5.81 24.62 -6.53
C ASN A 57 -6.59 25.77 -7.17
N VAL A 58 -7.11 26.66 -6.32
CA VAL A 58 -7.91 27.85 -6.69
C VAL A 58 -7.13 28.88 -7.51
N SER A 59 -5.80 28.89 -7.41
CA SER A 59 -4.94 29.92 -8.04
C SER A 59 -4.70 29.72 -9.54
N ASP A 60 -5.13 28.58 -10.11
CA ASP A 60 -4.94 28.27 -11.52
C ASP A 60 -6.30 28.12 -12.24
N TYR A 61 -6.91 29.25 -12.56
CA TYR A 61 -8.21 29.29 -13.26
C TYR A 61 -8.11 29.38 -14.77
N SER A 62 -6.93 29.35 -15.37
CA SER A 62 -6.72 29.73 -16.77
C SER A 62 -7.49 28.88 -17.80
N PHE A 63 -7.95 27.67 -17.40
CA PHE A 63 -8.72 26.75 -18.24
C PHE A 63 -9.88 26.08 -17.48
N MET A 64 -10.33 26.67 -16.39
CA MET A 64 -11.33 26.10 -15.50
C MET A 64 -12.56 27.01 -15.40
N ILE A 65 -13.59 26.52 -14.77
CA ILE A 65 -14.76 27.31 -14.47
C ILE A 65 -14.32 28.46 -13.56
N SER A 66 -14.52 29.71 -14.03
CA SER A 66 -14.18 30.90 -13.25
C SER A 66 -15.06 30.98 -12.00
N GLN A 67 -14.45 31.12 -10.82
CA GLN A 67 -15.13 31.23 -9.53
C GLN A 67 -16.17 30.14 -9.28
N PRO A 68 -15.78 28.89 -9.21
CA PRO A 68 -16.74 27.79 -9.01
C PRO A 68 -17.42 27.93 -7.64
N THR A 69 -18.72 27.73 -7.63
CA THR A 69 -19.51 27.72 -6.38
C THR A 69 -19.34 26.37 -5.69
N VAL A 70 -19.30 26.37 -4.35
CA VAL A 70 -19.26 25.15 -3.54
C VAL A 70 -20.38 24.19 -3.97
N SER A 71 -20.03 22.91 -4.07
CA SER A 71 -20.90 21.82 -4.57
C SER A 71 -21.16 21.82 -6.09
N LEU A 72 -20.52 22.69 -6.86
CA LEU A 72 -20.58 22.59 -8.32
C LEU A 72 -20.00 21.27 -8.80
N MET A 73 -20.73 20.54 -9.63
CA MET A 73 -20.35 19.22 -10.14
C MET A 73 -20.02 19.26 -11.63
N VAL A 74 -18.95 18.57 -12.02
CA VAL A 74 -18.49 18.46 -13.41
C VAL A 74 -17.94 17.06 -13.71
N TYR A 75 -17.86 16.69 -14.98
CA TYR A 75 -17.12 15.53 -15.45
C TYR A 75 -15.75 15.96 -15.99
N ASN A 76 -14.69 15.58 -15.31
CA ASN A 76 -13.32 15.85 -15.75
C ASN A 76 -12.89 14.91 -16.89
N THR A 77 -12.35 15.50 -17.97
CA THR A 77 -11.83 14.75 -19.13
C THR A 77 -10.31 14.61 -19.14
N ASN A 78 -9.60 15.29 -18.24
CA ASN A 78 -8.14 15.22 -18.12
C ASN A 78 -7.69 13.97 -17.35
N ALA A 79 -7.02 13.03 -18.03
CA ALA A 79 -6.52 11.81 -17.41
C ALA A 79 -5.33 12.05 -16.46
N SER A 80 -4.60 13.17 -16.64
CA SER A 80 -3.43 13.53 -15.83
C SER A 80 -3.78 14.32 -14.56
N PHE A 81 -5.04 14.69 -14.41
CA PHE A 81 -5.51 15.36 -13.18
C PHE A 81 -5.52 14.36 -12.02
N PRO A 82 -5.19 14.76 -10.78
CA PRO A 82 -5.27 13.88 -9.61
C PRO A 82 -6.65 13.21 -9.49
N GLY A 83 -6.68 11.87 -9.49
CA GLY A 83 -7.92 11.09 -9.56
C GLY A 83 -8.37 10.73 -11.00
N GLY A 84 -7.73 11.29 -12.05
CA GLY A 84 -8.00 10.96 -13.44
C GLY A 84 -9.31 11.50 -14.00
N LYS A 85 -9.85 10.83 -15.03
CA LYS A 85 -11.16 11.16 -15.61
C LYS A 85 -12.28 10.71 -14.69
N GLY A 86 -13.30 11.53 -14.54
CA GLY A 86 -14.47 11.17 -13.71
C GLY A 86 -15.27 12.35 -13.21
N LEU A 87 -16.13 12.08 -12.27
CA LEU A 87 -17.01 13.05 -11.64
C LEU A 87 -16.29 13.79 -10.52
N TYR A 88 -16.36 15.12 -10.53
CA TYR A 88 -15.76 15.98 -9.52
C TYR A 88 -16.78 16.98 -8.99
N TYR A 89 -16.58 17.41 -7.76
CA TYR A 89 -17.28 18.56 -7.17
C TYR A 89 -16.28 19.54 -6.58
N TRP A 90 -16.69 20.82 -6.51
CA TRP A 90 -15.91 21.89 -5.89
C TRP A 90 -16.23 21.98 -4.39
N ASP A 91 -15.23 21.85 -3.51
CA ASP A 91 -15.40 21.92 -2.05
C ASP A 91 -15.29 23.35 -1.47
N GLY A 92 -14.96 24.33 -2.30
CA GLY A 92 -14.70 25.71 -1.93
C GLY A 92 -13.21 26.09 -2.02
N ALA A 93 -12.30 25.10 -2.06
CA ALA A 93 -10.87 25.30 -2.14
C ALA A 93 -10.21 24.52 -3.28
N LYS A 94 -10.75 23.36 -3.63
CA LYS A 94 -10.22 22.47 -4.66
C LYS A 94 -11.30 21.59 -5.29
N TRP A 95 -10.98 20.99 -6.44
CA TRP A 95 -11.78 19.94 -7.05
C TRP A 95 -11.56 18.61 -6.37
N VAL A 96 -12.64 18.01 -5.86
CA VAL A 96 -12.64 16.73 -5.17
C VAL A 96 -13.30 15.68 -6.08
N PHE A 97 -12.65 14.56 -6.25
CA PHE A 97 -13.15 13.45 -7.04
C PHE A 97 -14.33 12.75 -6.35
N TYR A 98 -15.45 12.58 -7.08
CA TYR A 98 -16.60 11.85 -6.57
C TYR A 98 -16.42 10.35 -6.87
N PHE A 99 -16.18 9.54 -5.87
CA PHE A 99 -15.76 8.14 -6.03
C PHE A 99 -16.91 7.16 -6.29
N SER A 100 -16.59 6.05 -6.94
CA SER A 100 -17.39 4.84 -7.05
C SER A 100 -16.67 3.67 -6.37
N SER A 101 -17.36 2.56 -6.15
CA SER A 101 -16.74 1.33 -5.63
C SER A 101 -15.57 0.82 -6.49
N ALA A 102 -15.57 1.12 -7.79
CA ALA A 102 -14.50 0.71 -8.70
C ALA A 102 -13.21 1.53 -8.54
N ASN A 103 -13.28 2.76 -8.03
CA ASN A 103 -12.14 3.67 -7.88
C ASN A 103 -11.86 4.10 -6.44
N ILE A 104 -12.54 3.50 -5.47
CA ILE A 104 -12.33 3.78 -4.04
C ILE A 104 -10.87 3.58 -3.64
N ASN A 105 -10.19 2.62 -4.26
CA ASN A 105 -8.77 2.36 -4.04
C ASN A 105 -7.86 3.50 -4.52
N LEU A 106 -8.32 4.37 -5.43
CA LEU A 106 -7.60 5.57 -5.84
C LEU A 106 -7.73 6.72 -4.83
N LEU A 107 -8.78 6.69 -4.02
CA LEU A 107 -9.13 7.73 -3.04
C LEU A 107 -8.77 7.39 -1.61
N LEU A 108 -8.70 6.10 -1.30
CA LEU A 108 -8.22 5.63 -0.01
C LEU A 108 -6.75 5.24 -0.12
N GLY A 109 -6.00 5.44 0.94
CA GLY A 109 -4.68 4.83 1.04
C GLY A 109 -4.81 3.32 0.85
N ILE A 110 -3.96 2.72 0.04
CA ILE A 110 -3.94 1.27 -0.16
C ILE A 110 -2.97 0.68 0.85
N THR A 111 -3.47 -0.23 1.68
CA THR A 111 -2.61 -1.09 2.49
C THR A 111 -2.65 -2.49 1.92
N LYS A 112 -1.48 -3.00 1.51
CA LYS A 112 -1.31 -4.37 1.04
C LYS A 112 -0.56 -5.18 2.08
N TYR A 113 -0.95 -6.43 2.19
CA TYR A 113 -0.36 -7.41 3.06
C TYR A 113 0.17 -8.57 2.24
N TYR A 114 1.43 -8.94 2.46
CA TYR A 114 2.06 -10.12 1.88
C TYR A 114 2.66 -10.95 2.99
N SER A 115 2.60 -12.28 2.86
CA SER A 115 3.21 -13.19 3.81
C SER A 115 3.80 -14.39 3.11
N LYS A 116 4.83 -14.95 3.73
CA LYS A 116 5.49 -16.18 3.27
C LYS A 116 6.03 -16.96 4.46
N ILE A 117 5.95 -18.27 4.38
CA ILE A 117 6.67 -19.19 5.25
C ILE A 117 7.78 -19.84 4.42
N TYR A 118 9.00 -19.77 4.90
CA TYR A 118 10.15 -20.45 4.29
C TYR A 118 10.17 -21.91 4.76
N ASN A 119 10.13 -22.83 3.80
CA ASN A 119 10.13 -24.28 4.09
C ASN A 119 11.53 -24.86 4.17
N THR A 120 12.52 -24.09 3.73
CA THR A 120 13.94 -24.46 3.79
C THR A 120 14.67 -23.45 4.64
N GLY A 121 15.59 -23.96 5.46
CA GLY A 121 16.53 -23.13 6.22
C GLY A 121 17.93 -23.21 5.64
N VAL A 122 18.85 -22.53 6.26
CA VAL A 122 20.27 -22.56 5.91
C VAL A 122 21.11 -22.94 7.11
N SER A 123 22.15 -23.72 6.88
CA SER A 123 23.17 -24.06 7.88
C SER A 123 24.53 -23.48 7.45
N THR A 124 25.17 -22.77 8.35
CA THR A 124 26.49 -22.21 8.07
C THR A 124 27.44 -22.39 9.26
N SER A 125 28.63 -22.84 8.99
CA SER A 125 29.77 -22.92 9.93
C SER A 125 30.89 -21.95 9.55
N ASN A 126 30.63 -21.09 8.56
CA ASN A 126 31.62 -20.12 8.12
C ASN A 126 31.61 -18.91 9.04
N TYR A 127 32.63 -18.81 9.89
CA TYR A 127 32.88 -17.65 10.75
C TYR A 127 34.04 -16.86 10.18
N PRO A 128 33.96 -15.51 10.17
CA PRO A 128 35.11 -14.69 9.82
C PRO A 128 36.30 -15.03 10.74
N ALA A 129 37.48 -15.11 10.16
CA ALA A 129 38.70 -15.45 10.90
C ALA A 129 39.09 -14.42 11.98
N ASP A 130 38.54 -13.21 11.88
CA ASP A 130 38.76 -12.11 12.81
C ASP A 130 37.44 -11.47 13.18
N ALA A 131 37.02 -11.63 14.44
CA ALA A 131 35.80 -11.03 14.98
C ALA A 131 35.84 -9.51 14.99
N THR A 132 36.99 -8.87 14.87
CA THR A 132 37.18 -7.44 14.82
C THR A 132 37.03 -6.88 13.40
N SER A 133 37.17 -7.72 12.38
CA SER A 133 37.05 -7.36 10.96
C SER A 133 35.61 -7.37 10.44
N VAL A 134 34.65 -7.74 11.27
CA VAL A 134 33.25 -7.73 10.86
C VAL A 134 32.76 -6.29 10.79
N ASN A 135 32.78 -5.78 9.58
CA ASN A 135 32.37 -4.42 9.25
C ASN A 135 30.98 -4.07 9.80
N SER A 136 30.80 -2.83 10.17
CA SER A 136 29.50 -2.29 10.43
C SER A 136 28.63 -2.41 9.17
N PHE A 137 27.41 -2.88 9.32
CA PHE A 137 26.47 -2.95 8.21
C PHE A 137 25.94 -1.55 7.90
N VAL A 138 25.94 -1.21 6.64
CA VAL A 138 25.48 0.08 6.16
C VAL A 138 24.25 -0.13 5.27
N ASN A 139 23.14 0.54 5.58
CA ASN A 139 21.96 0.50 4.72
C ASN A 139 22.31 0.96 3.31
N GLY A 140 21.75 0.28 2.31
CA GLY A 140 22.07 0.47 0.91
C GLY A 140 23.23 -0.40 0.40
N SER A 141 23.96 -1.12 1.29
CA SER A 141 24.97 -2.09 0.85
C SER A 141 24.32 -3.23 0.07
N MET A 142 25.02 -3.69 -0.98
CA MET A 142 24.55 -4.82 -1.80
C MET A 142 24.71 -6.15 -1.05
N LEU A 143 23.78 -7.05 -1.33
CA LEU A 143 23.86 -8.44 -0.85
C LEU A 143 25.09 -9.13 -1.47
N ALA A 144 26.07 -9.40 -0.67
CA ALA A 144 27.31 -10.04 -1.06
C ALA A 144 27.91 -10.82 0.12
N SER A 145 28.90 -11.67 -0.14
CA SER A 145 29.67 -12.33 0.93
C SER A 145 30.12 -11.30 2.00
N PRO A 146 30.03 -11.59 3.28
CA PRO A 146 29.76 -12.92 3.90
C PRO A 146 28.28 -13.24 4.18
N TRP A 147 27.32 -12.48 3.67
CA TRP A 147 25.90 -12.78 3.82
C TRP A 147 25.54 -14.10 3.10
N VAL A 148 24.73 -14.91 3.74
CA VAL A 148 24.14 -16.13 3.20
C VAL A 148 22.64 -15.94 3.11
N GLU A 149 22.11 -15.89 1.89
CA GLU A 149 20.68 -15.74 1.65
C GLU A 149 19.92 -17.01 2.10
N ILE A 150 18.80 -16.82 2.77
CA ILE A 150 17.83 -17.88 3.04
C ILE A 150 16.92 -18.01 1.82
N THR A 151 17.17 -19.06 1.04
CA THR A 151 16.44 -19.33 -0.20
C THR A 151 15.32 -20.33 0.02
N ASP A 152 14.27 -20.24 -0.79
CA ASP A 152 13.18 -21.20 -0.86
C ASP A 152 12.82 -21.44 -2.34
N SER A 153 11.94 -22.41 -2.60
CA SER A 153 11.52 -22.82 -3.94
C SER A 153 11.02 -21.70 -4.84
N SER A 154 10.53 -20.61 -4.25
CA SER A 154 10.10 -19.41 -4.98
C SER A 154 10.62 -18.15 -4.29
N PRO A 155 11.02 -17.12 -5.02
CA PRO A 155 11.36 -15.83 -4.43
C PRO A 155 10.15 -15.23 -3.70
N PHE A 156 10.40 -14.37 -2.71
CA PHE A 156 9.36 -13.59 -2.07
C PHE A 156 9.36 -12.18 -2.66
N SER A 157 8.27 -11.81 -3.30
CA SER A 157 8.10 -10.49 -3.92
C SER A 157 6.82 -9.83 -3.46
N PHE A 158 6.79 -8.48 -3.55
CA PHE A 158 5.64 -7.65 -3.26
C PHE A 158 5.54 -6.52 -4.29
N VAL A 159 4.36 -5.92 -4.42
CA VAL A 159 4.07 -4.92 -5.46
C VAL A 159 3.77 -3.57 -4.83
N ILE A 160 4.44 -2.55 -5.33
CA ILE A 160 4.19 -1.15 -5.07
C ILE A 160 3.43 -0.56 -6.26
N ASP A 161 2.29 0.09 -6.01
CA ASP A 161 1.50 0.75 -7.05
C ASP A 161 1.82 2.24 -7.18
N ARG A 162 2.32 2.86 -6.09
CA ARG A 162 2.52 4.31 -5.99
C ARG A 162 3.91 4.64 -5.45
N PRO A 163 4.59 5.64 -6.00
CA PRO A 163 5.94 6.02 -5.55
C PRO A 163 5.98 6.59 -4.13
N VAL A 164 4.87 7.14 -3.63
CA VAL A 164 4.75 7.53 -2.22
C VAL A 164 4.22 6.33 -1.45
N ASN A 165 5.09 5.72 -0.65
CA ASN A 165 4.76 4.52 0.11
C ASN A 165 5.66 4.36 1.33
N SER A 166 5.20 3.54 2.26
CA SER A 166 5.95 3.08 3.42
C SER A 166 5.77 1.58 3.54
N THR A 167 6.87 0.85 3.51
CA THR A 167 6.87 -0.61 3.55
C THR A 167 7.57 -1.09 4.80
N VAL A 168 6.83 -1.81 5.64
CA VAL A 168 7.36 -2.48 6.84
C VAL A 168 7.52 -3.95 6.52
N VAL A 169 8.71 -4.47 6.78
CA VAL A 169 9.04 -5.88 6.60
C VAL A 169 9.41 -6.47 7.94
N THR A 170 8.84 -7.60 8.29
CA THR A 170 9.20 -8.34 9.51
C THR A 170 9.47 -9.80 9.18
N PHE A 171 10.60 -10.29 9.65
CA PHE A 171 10.90 -11.71 9.67
C PHE A 171 10.97 -12.22 11.10
N THR A 172 10.35 -13.35 11.35
CA THR A 172 10.43 -14.09 12.60
C THR A 172 10.84 -15.53 12.31
N GLY A 173 11.59 -16.12 13.17
CA GLY A 173 12.02 -17.50 13.01
C GLY A 173 12.91 -17.95 14.16
N MET A 174 13.50 -19.10 14.00
CA MET A 174 14.36 -19.69 14.99
C MET A 174 15.72 -20.03 14.40
N LEU A 175 16.73 -19.91 15.20
CA LEU A 175 18.07 -20.44 14.92
C LEU A 175 18.43 -21.48 15.98
N GLN A 176 19.20 -22.47 15.57
CA GLN A 176 19.70 -23.52 16.46
C GLN A 176 21.18 -23.79 16.20
N LEU A 177 21.93 -23.89 17.28
CA LEU A 177 23.29 -24.31 17.22
C LEU A 177 23.36 -25.84 17.05
N ASN A 178 24.29 -26.32 16.26
CA ASN A 178 24.52 -27.74 16.02
C ASN A 178 25.98 -28.07 16.22
N ASN A 179 26.26 -29.13 16.97
CA ASN A 179 27.61 -29.60 17.26
C ASN A 179 28.52 -28.60 18.01
N ALA A 180 27.98 -27.83 18.92
CA ALA A 180 28.82 -27.07 19.85
C ALA A 180 29.60 -27.99 20.76
N THR A 181 30.84 -27.65 21.06
CA THR A 181 31.76 -28.52 21.77
C THR A 181 31.85 -28.26 23.26
N SER A 182 31.33 -27.14 23.74
CA SER A 182 31.46 -26.73 25.13
C SER A 182 30.28 -25.87 25.58
N SER A 183 29.96 -25.88 26.89
CA SER A 183 28.91 -25.09 27.51
C SER A 183 29.31 -23.65 27.86
N SER A 184 30.56 -23.26 27.57
CA SER A 184 31.06 -21.89 27.86
C SER A 184 31.29 -21.07 26.62
N GLU A 185 30.66 -21.45 25.51
CA GLU A 185 30.86 -20.84 24.22
C GLU A 185 29.80 -19.76 23.94
N SER A 186 30.11 -18.90 23.03
CA SER A 186 29.15 -17.89 22.50
C SER A 186 29.26 -17.77 20.99
N VAL A 187 28.15 -17.48 20.35
CA VAL A 187 28.11 -17.19 18.93
C VAL A 187 27.45 -15.83 18.71
N THR A 188 28.05 -15.01 17.90
CA THR A 188 27.45 -13.75 17.42
C THR A 188 27.05 -13.93 15.97
N TYR A 189 25.84 -13.54 15.65
CA TYR A 189 25.26 -13.66 14.32
C TYR A 189 24.67 -12.32 13.87
N GLY A 190 24.52 -12.17 12.55
CA GLY A 190 23.86 -11.04 11.92
C GLY A 190 22.64 -11.50 11.12
N LEU A 191 21.61 -10.69 11.13
CA LEU A 191 20.42 -10.81 10.31
C LEU A 191 20.33 -9.57 9.43
N GLY A 192 19.99 -9.73 8.16
CA GLY A 192 19.84 -8.62 7.21
C GLY A 192 18.61 -8.77 6.35
N ILE A 193 17.82 -7.72 6.25
CA ILE A 193 16.69 -7.61 5.33
C ILE A 193 17.16 -6.84 4.10
N PHE A 194 16.96 -7.43 2.93
CA PHE A 194 17.33 -6.85 1.65
C PHE A 194 16.08 -6.69 0.77
N VAL A 195 15.96 -5.53 0.14
CA VAL A 195 14.98 -5.27 -0.92
C VAL A 195 15.76 -4.96 -2.19
N ASP A 196 15.50 -5.71 -3.25
CA ASP A 196 16.23 -5.61 -4.53
C ASP A 196 17.76 -5.67 -4.34
N ASP A 197 18.19 -6.61 -3.51
CA ASP A 197 19.60 -6.83 -3.12
C ASP A 197 20.25 -5.70 -2.31
N GLN A 198 19.51 -4.67 -1.90
CA GLN A 198 20.01 -3.60 -1.05
C GLN A 198 19.58 -3.80 0.40
N LEU A 199 20.53 -3.69 1.32
CA LEU A 199 20.29 -3.81 2.76
C LEU A 199 19.44 -2.64 3.26
N ILE A 200 18.28 -2.96 3.83
CA ILE A 200 17.38 -1.96 4.41
C ILE A 200 17.38 -1.97 5.94
N SER A 201 17.73 -3.11 6.53
CA SER A 201 17.82 -3.27 8.00
C SER A 201 18.76 -4.39 8.36
N SER A 202 19.51 -4.22 9.42
CA SER A 202 20.36 -5.28 9.97
C SER A 202 20.29 -5.30 11.49
N LYS A 203 20.49 -6.49 12.05
CA LYS A 203 20.52 -6.72 13.49
C LYS A 203 21.60 -7.75 13.81
N SER A 204 22.36 -7.50 14.86
CA SER A 204 23.31 -8.48 15.39
C SER A 204 22.91 -8.87 16.80
N ALA A 205 23.12 -10.14 17.15
CA ALA A 205 22.89 -10.63 18.49
C ALA A 205 23.92 -11.71 18.84
N THR A 206 24.14 -11.89 20.14
CA THR A 206 24.98 -12.94 20.68
C THR A 206 24.11 -13.95 21.41
N MET A 207 24.38 -15.21 21.19
CA MET A 207 23.78 -16.33 21.91
C MET A 207 24.87 -17.05 22.70
N ASN A 208 24.66 -17.20 24.01
CA ASN A 208 25.47 -18.07 24.82
C ASN A 208 25.05 -19.52 24.58
N VAL A 209 26.02 -20.41 24.57
CA VAL A 209 25.82 -21.83 24.34
C VAL A 209 25.69 -22.53 25.68
N ASP A 210 24.46 -22.84 26.05
CA ASP A 210 24.20 -23.61 27.29
C ASP A 210 24.31 -25.15 27.06
N ASN A 211 24.11 -25.56 25.82
CA ASN A 211 24.23 -26.94 25.36
C ASN A 211 24.44 -27.03 23.84
N THR A 212 24.79 -28.24 23.34
CA THR A 212 25.09 -28.49 21.93
C THR A 212 23.94 -28.20 20.96
N CYS A 213 22.69 -28.12 21.46
CA CYS A 213 21.47 -27.88 20.67
C CYS A 213 20.71 -26.63 21.16
N ALA A 214 21.43 -25.65 21.68
CA ALA A 214 20.84 -24.39 22.10
C ALA A 214 20.12 -23.71 20.92
N PHE A 215 18.93 -23.18 21.17
CA PHE A 215 18.16 -22.48 20.14
C PHE A 215 17.67 -21.13 20.63
N ARG A 216 17.35 -20.25 19.70
CA ARG A 216 16.83 -18.91 20.01
C ARG A 216 15.90 -18.43 18.92
N GLU A 217 14.81 -17.82 19.32
CA GLU A 217 13.95 -17.07 18.43
C GLU A 217 14.62 -15.76 18.01
N PHE A 218 14.32 -15.31 16.80
CA PHE A 218 14.69 -13.99 16.33
C PHE A 218 13.53 -13.28 15.66
N THR A 219 13.55 -11.97 15.78
CA THR A 219 12.69 -11.07 15.02
C THR A 219 13.55 -9.92 14.51
N ILE A 220 13.43 -9.64 13.22
CA ILE A 220 14.03 -8.46 12.61
C ILE A 220 12.97 -7.72 11.81
N THR A 221 12.93 -6.39 12.01
CA THR A 221 12.02 -5.50 11.27
C THR A 221 12.82 -4.46 10.52
N GLY A 222 12.44 -4.22 9.28
CA GLY A 222 12.96 -3.16 8.42
C GLY A 222 11.84 -2.24 7.95
N LEU A 223 12.19 -0.98 7.74
CA LEU A 223 11.32 0.04 7.17
C LEU A 223 12.02 0.65 5.96
N VAL A 224 11.32 0.71 4.85
CA VAL A 224 11.77 1.41 3.65
C VAL A 224 10.62 2.25 3.10
N ASN A 225 10.94 3.48 2.69
CA ASN A 225 9.97 4.43 2.17
C ASN A 225 10.25 4.74 0.71
N ASN A 226 9.20 5.12 -0.01
CA ASN A 226 9.28 5.63 -1.38
C ASN A 226 9.98 4.69 -2.36
N LEU A 227 9.73 3.39 -2.24
CA LEU A 227 10.09 2.45 -3.28
C LEU A 227 9.39 2.84 -4.59
N SER A 228 10.04 2.60 -5.72
CA SER A 228 9.46 2.83 -7.04
C SER A 228 8.19 1.98 -7.24
N ALA A 229 7.29 2.42 -8.12
CA ALA A 229 6.18 1.55 -8.51
C ALA A 229 6.71 0.34 -9.29
N GLY A 230 6.21 -0.84 -8.98
CA GLY A 230 6.64 -2.09 -9.59
C GLY A 230 6.71 -3.25 -8.59
N THR A 231 7.31 -4.34 -9.06
CA THR A 231 7.56 -5.53 -8.23
C THR A 231 8.95 -5.43 -7.61
N HIS A 232 9.02 -5.67 -6.30
CA HIS A 232 10.24 -5.68 -5.51
C HIS A 232 10.49 -7.06 -4.93
N ASN A 233 11.75 -7.48 -4.88
CA ASN A 233 12.16 -8.76 -4.32
C ASN A 233 12.64 -8.56 -2.88
N LEU A 234 12.14 -9.42 -1.99
CA LEU A 234 12.52 -9.41 -0.59
C LEU A 234 13.37 -10.62 -0.25
N LYS A 235 14.48 -10.39 0.45
CA LYS A 235 15.39 -11.44 0.90
C LYS A 235 15.74 -11.25 2.38
N LEU A 236 15.82 -12.36 3.09
CA LEU A 236 16.48 -12.46 4.38
C LEU A 236 17.85 -13.11 4.17
N ALA A 237 18.88 -12.47 4.64
CA ALA A 237 20.20 -13.05 4.68
C ALA A 237 20.74 -13.08 6.11
N VAL A 238 21.56 -14.08 6.39
CA VAL A 238 22.17 -14.32 7.70
C VAL A 238 23.68 -14.41 7.57
N MET A 239 24.37 -14.18 8.64
CA MET A 239 25.82 -14.41 8.70
C MET A 239 26.25 -14.76 10.11
N ASN A 240 27.23 -15.63 10.23
CA ASN A 240 27.97 -15.83 11.47
C ASN A 240 29.02 -14.71 11.57
N ARG A 241 29.12 -14.05 12.72
CA ARG A 241 30.03 -12.92 12.92
C ARG A 241 31.25 -13.31 13.73
N SER A 242 31.05 -13.94 14.87
CA SER A 242 32.15 -14.44 15.71
C SER A 242 31.67 -15.63 16.49
N SER A 243 32.60 -16.50 16.84
CA SER A 243 32.30 -17.65 17.66
C SER A 243 33.54 -18.11 18.41
N THR A 244 33.28 -18.65 19.57
CA THR A 244 34.27 -19.46 20.30
C THR A 244 34.06 -20.96 20.04
N THR A 245 33.06 -21.34 19.26
CA THR A 245 32.74 -22.71 18.87
C THR A 245 33.04 -23.01 17.40
N THR A 246 33.26 -24.27 17.09
CA THR A 246 33.38 -24.79 15.72
C THR A 246 32.04 -25.30 15.14
N GLY A 247 30.97 -25.26 15.93
CA GLY A 247 29.64 -25.68 15.51
C GLY A 247 29.02 -24.83 14.38
N SER A 248 27.99 -25.36 13.75
CA SER A 248 27.20 -24.63 12.76
C SER A 248 25.97 -23.97 13.37
N ILE A 249 25.54 -22.84 12.82
CA ILE A 249 24.26 -22.25 13.13
C ILE A 249 23.28 -22.62 12.00
N ASN A 250 22.13 -23.16 12.40
CA ASN A 250 21.02 -23.50 11.53
C ASN A 250 19.95 -22.42 11.68
N TYR A 251 19.61 -21.72 10.60
CA TYR A 251 18.60 -20.70 10.56
C TYR A 251 17.37 -21.23 9.82
N GLY A 252 16.20 -21.20 10.44
CA GLY A 252 14.97 -21.69 9.86
C GLY A 252 14.84 -23.21 9.72
N GLN A 253 15.72 -23.94 10.36
CA GLN A 253 15.71 -25.41 10.42
C GLN A 253 16.39 -25.90 11.70
N LYS A 254 16.06 -27.11 12.13
CA LYS A 254 16.74 -27.76 13.24
C LYS A 254 18.13 -28.23 12.85
N GLY A 255 19.02 -28.34 13.80
CA GLY A 255 20.30 -28.99 13.61
C GLY A 255 20.14 -30.49 13.36
N ALA A 256 20.96 -31.06 12.48
CA ALA A 256 20.86 -32.48 12.10
C ALA A 256 21.01 -33.42 13.30
N SER A 257 21.88 -33.09 14.25
CA SER A 257 22.12 -33.85 15.48
C SER A 257 21.22 -33.49 16.64
N CYS A 258 20.25 -32.57 16.44
CA CYS A 258 19.39 -32.06 17.48
C CYS A 258 17.95 -32.59 17.33
N SER A 259 17.30 -32.88 18.47
CA SER A 259 15.93 -33.40 18.51
C SER A 259 15.00 -32.65 19.44
N ASN A 260 15.50 -31.57 20.06
CA ASN A 260 14.75 -30.77 21.03
C ASN A 260 13.82 -29.71 20.42
N ILE A 261 13.88 -29.51 19.10
CA ILE A 261 12.91 -28.77 18.29
C ILE A 261 12.65 -29.52 16.99
N SER A 262 11.54 -29.24 16.33
CA SER A 262 11.20 -29.73 14.99
C SER A 262 11.61 -28.73 13.89
N ASN A 263 11.62 -29.18 12.63
CA ASN A 263 11.79 -28.26 11.51
C ASN A 263 10.62 -27.27 11.38
N ASP A 264 9.39 -27.69 11.77
CA ASP A 264 8.23 -26.83 11.69
C ASP A 264 8.29 -25.69 12.71
N GLU A 265 8.79 -25.94 13.92
CA GLU A 265 9.03 -24.90 14.94
C GLU A 265 10.14 -23.93 14.52
N ALA A 266 11.13 -24.41 13.78
CA ALA A 266 12.26 -23.59 13.37
C ALA A 266 11.98 -22.68 12.15
N LYS A 267 10.89 -22.92 11.41
CA LYS A 267 10.57 -22.17 10.16
C LYS A 267 10.60 -20.66 10.34
N ILE A 268 10.99 -20.01 9.28
CA ILE A 268 10.97 -18.54 9.19
C ILE A 268 9.69 -18.10 8.51
N SER A 269 9.02 -17.13 9.10
CA SER A 269 7.89 -16.43 8.50
C SER A 269 8.28 -14.99 8.17
N ALA A 270 7.75 -14.50 7.08
CA ALA A 270 7.93 -13.13 6.63
C ALA A 270 6.57 -12.45 6.42
N ILE A 271 6.50 -11.20 6.83
CA ILE A 271 5.34 -10.33 6.66
C ILE A 271 5.81 -9.03 6.02
N VAL A 272 5.08 -8.57 5.01
CA VAL A 272 5.26 -7.24 4.41
C VAL A 272 3.95 -6.49 4.48
N LEU A 273 4.00 -5.31 5.07
CA LEU A 273 2.91 -4.33 5.07
C LEU A 273 3.33 -3.15 4.20
N VAL A 274 2.61 -2.92 3.12
CA VAL A 274 2.81 -1.79 2.23
C VAL A 274 1.68 -0.80 2.44
N ASN A 275 2.00 0.38 2.94
CA ASN A 275 1.06 1.49 3.05
C ASN A 275 1.35 2.51 1.96
N GLN A 276 0.36 2.82 1.13
CA GLN A 276 0.43 3.72 0.00
C GLN A 276 -0.62 4.81 0.18
N PRO A 277 -0.26 5.94 0.82
CA PRO A 277 -1.18 7.03 1.05
C PRO A 277 -1.64 7.66 -0.26
N LEU A 278 -2.65 8.51 -0.17
CA LEU A 278 -3.11 9.31 -1.29
C LEU A 278 -1.99 10.24 -1.79
N PRO A 279 -1.92 10.50 -3.09
CA PRO A 279 -0.90 11.37 -3.70
C PRO A 279 -1.21 12.87 -3.54
N TYR A 280 -1.81 13.30 -2.40
CA TYR A 280 -2.17 14.70 -2.15
C TYR A 280 -1.31 15.33 -1.07
#